data_ecf515b857a1ae809ac9a4caea0a91af
#
_entry.id   ecf515b857a1ae809ac9a4caea0a91af
#
_cell.length_a   1.000
_cell.length_b   1.000
_cell.length_c   1.000
_cell.angle_alpha   90.00
_cell.angle_beta   90.00
_cell.angle_gamma   90.00
#
_symmetry.space_group_name_H-M   'P 1'
#
loop_
_entity.id
_entity.type
_entity.pdbx_description
1 polymer ?
#
loop_
_entity_poly.entity_id
_entity_poly.type
_entity_poly.pdbx_seq_one_letter_code
_entity_poly.pdbx_strand_id
1 'polypeptide(L)'
;MFGKMKIQNICLFLFSAVVFASCEKVSPTGLLIAGTAVEDRVKMSSLFYREYQDNRIDGYSDGGYTFLVGADSHVTDDTGRMEEMLQIGLDNDDMFYAHLGDIADTKAEYYINLDKAISKYKEKFLQKLNEKHPDVDGPITYDDVIYPFFPVVGNHDITHNGWALWSNLFHSSFYEFNIEVAENTYDHFIFLDSASGTLGETQIDLIEQGILDGNSNGERIRNTFVFTHTNIFRPSSLQFASTFTREETFFLLNQFRKWNATIVFCGHVHKWDDRVYGGVTYLTLDSMCEKNSPEPGDYLVRVHVDADGAVTWERVRMNYTKKKK
;
A
#
# COMPACT_ATOMS: atom_id res chain seq x y z
N MET A 1 -40.26 42.30 0.75
CA MET A 1 -40.30 41.48 1.98
C MET A 1 -39.01 40.67 2.03
N PHE A 2 -37.92 41.26 2.51
CA PHE A 2 -36.61 40.59 2.63
C PHE A 2 -36.49 40.08 4.05
N GLY A 3 -36.53 38.76 4.20
CA GLY A 3 -36.37 38.12 5.49
C GLY A 3 -34.93 38.32 6.06
N LYS A 4 -34.88 38.79 7.28
CA LYS A 4 -33.62 38.93 8.05
C LYS A 4 -32.99 37.54 8.23
N MET A 5 -31.96 37.21 7.48
CA MET A 5 -31.07 36.12 7.79
C MET A 5 -30.38 36.42 9.14
N LYS A 6 -30.56 35.56 10.12
CA LYS A 6 -30.01 35.78 11.46
C LYS A 6 -28.48 35.76 11.39
N ILE A 7 -27.85 36.77 11.93
CA ILE A 7 -26.40 36.96 12.03
C ILE A 7 -25.70 35.72 12.61
N GLN A 8 -26.39 34.94 13.44
CA GLN A 8 -25.89 33.66 13.99
C GLN A 8 -25.50 32.61 12.91
N ASN A 9 -26.23 32.54 11.79
CA ASN A 9 -25.92 31.56 10.72
C ASN A 9 -24.72 32.00 9.88
N ILE A 10 -24.44 33.30 9.79
CA ILE A 10 -23.26 33.84 9.10
C ILE A 10 -22.01 33.62 9.95
N CYS A 11 -22.11 33.78 11.26
CA CYS A 11 -20.99 33.50 12.17
C CYS A 11 -20.64 32.01 12.23
N LEU A 12 -21.63 31.11 12.16
CA LEU A 12 -21.39 29.67 12.13
C LEU A 12 -20.70 29.23 10.83
N PHE A 13 -21.08 29.83 9.71
CA PHE A 13 -20.47 29.54 8.40
C PHE A 13 -19.04 30.12 8.29
N LEU A 14 -18.80 31.31 8.87
CA LEU A 14 -17.46 31.90 8.92
C LEU A 14 -16.55 31.16 9.93
N PHE A 15 -17.10 30.66 11.04
CA PHE A 15 -16.33 29.88 12.01
C PHE A 15 -15.93 28.52 11.46
N SER A 16 -16.80 27.82 10.73
CA SER A 16 -16.42 26.60 10.03
C SER A 16 -15.39 26.86 8.93
N ALA A 17 -15.50 27.97 8.18
CA ALA A 17 -14.51 28.32 7.16
C ALA A 17 -13.12 28.67 7.75
N VAL A 18 -13.07 29.29 8.94
CA VAL A 18 -11.81 29.65 9.61
C VAL A 18 -11.12 28.43 10.23
N VAL A 19 -11.88 27.44 10.73
CA VAL A 19 -11.31 26.19 11.25
C VAL A 19 -10.68 25.36 10.13
N PHE A 20 -11.24 25.42 8.91
CA PHE A 20 -10.64 24.76 7.74
C PHE A 20 -9.44 25.50 7.15
N ALA A 21 -9.25 26.78 7.43
CA ALA A 21 -8.13 27.58 6.94
C ALA A 21 -6.85 27.46 7.80
N SER A 22 -6.93 26.85 8.99
CA SER A 22 -5.79 26.71 9.91
C SER A 22 -4.96 25.44 9.72
N CYS A 23 -5.41 24.49 8.86
CA CYS A 23 -4.70 23.25 8.57
C CYS A 23 -4.04 23.34 7.18
N GLU A 24 -2.94 24.07 7.07
CA GLU A 24 -2.20 24.19 5.79
C GLU A 24 -1.56 22.86 5.33
N LYS A 25 -1.46 21.87 6.21
CA LYS A 25 -0.79 20.59 5.95
C LYS A 25 -1.72 19.46 5.45
N VAL A 26 -3.04 19.61 5.51
CA VAL A 26 -3.99 18.50 5.26
C VAL A 26 -5.02 18.87 4.19
N SER A 27 -5.31 17.96 3.27
CA SER A 27 -6.34 18.16 2.24
C SER A 27 -7.76 18.13 2.83
N PRO A 28 -8.52 19.26 2.80
CA PRO A 28 -9.88 19.30 3.34
C PRO A 28 -10.84 18.35 2.62
N THR A 29 -10.61 18.09 1.32
CA THR A 29 -11.42 17.17 0.52
C THR A 29 -11.15 15.71 0.89
N GLY A 30 -9.92 15.36 1.25
CA GLY A 30 -9.56 14.04 1.74
C GLY A 30 -10.27 13.68 3.04
N LEU A 31 -10.48 14.66 3.93
CA LEU A 31 -11.21 14.46 5.19
C LEU A 31 -12.71 14.25 5.01
N LEU A 32 -13.29 14.72 3.90
CA LEU A 32 -14.74 14.65 3.65
C LEU A 32 -15.18 13.36 2.93
N ILE A 33 -14.28 12.67 2.27
CA ILE A 33 -14.60 11.51 1.42
C ILE A 33 -14.63 10.20 2.21
N ALA A 34 -13.87 10.11 3.28
CA ALA A 34 -13.74 8.89 4.08
C ALA A 34 -14.71 8.87 5.26
N GLY A 35 -15.46 7.76 5.41
CA GLY A 35 -16.28 7.51 6.60
C GLY A 35 -15.46 7.39 7.90
N THR A 36 -14.15 7.06 7.79
CA THR A 36 -13.17 7.04 8.88
C THR A 36 -11.98 7.91 8.50
N ALA A 37 -11.65 8.87 9.34
CA ALA A 37 -10.55 9.79 9.09
C ALA A 37 -9.20 9.05 9.06
N VAL A 38 -8.24 9.55 8.27
CA VAL A 38 -6.88 9.02 8.22
C VAL A 38 -6.22 9.00 9.60
N GLU A 39 -6.50 10.02 10.43
CA GLU A 39 -6.04 10.11 11.81
C GLU A 39 -6.45 8.91 12.65
N ASP A 40 -7.70 8.47 12.52
CA ASP A 40 -8.23 7.34 13.26
C ASP A 40 -7.66 6.02 12.71
N ARG A 41 -7.52 5.89 11.39
CA ARG A 41 -6.92 4.71 10.76
C ARG A 41 -5.46 4.52 11.18
N VAL A 42 -4.67 5.59 11.15
CA VAL A 42 -3.26 5.56 11.56
C VAL A 42 -3.12 5.24 13.05
N LYS A 43 -3.95 5.82 13.92
CA LYS A 43 -3.95 5.48 15.35
C LYS A 43 -4.34 4.03 15.63
N MET A 44 -5.22 3.46 14.82
CA MET A 44 -5.62 2.05 14.93
C MET A 44 -4.57 1.10 14.35
N SER A 45 -3.68 1.60 13.48
CA SER A 45 -2.58 0.81 12.92
C SER A 45 -1.62 0.45 14.04
N SER A 46 -1.56 -0.82 14.38
CA SER A 46 -0.52 -1.30 15.29
C SER A 46 0.81 -1.31 14.56
N LEU A 47 1.90 -1.03 15.28
CA LEU A 47 3.25 -1.28 14.80
C LEU A 47 3.56 -2.80 14.75
N PHE A 48 2.54 -3.56 14.46
CA PHE A 48 2.44 -5.01 14.51
C PHE A 48 3.54 -5.73 13.73
N TYR A 49 4.03 -5.08 12.69
CA TYR A 49 5.02 -5.71 11.81
C TYR A 49 6.46 -5.68 12.31
N ARG A 50 6.74 -5.08 13.47
CA ARG A 50 8.02 -5.29 14.15
C ARG A 50 8.21 -6.74 14.60
N GLU A 51 7.12 -7.43 14.93
CA GLU A 51 7.13 -8.87 15.25
C GLU A 51 7.40 -9.73 14.00
N TYR A 52 7.23 -9.17 12.80
CA TYR A 52 7.51 -9.86 11.55
C TYR A 52 8.99 -10.15 11.32
N GLN A 53 9.87 -9.40 11.96
CA GLN A 53 11.31 -9.60 11.86
C GLN A 53 11.75 -10.94 12.46
N ASP A 54 11.00 -11.48 13.41
CA ASP A 54 11.33 -12.72 14.11
C ASP A 54 10.77 -13.98 13.45
N ASN A 55 9.78 -13.85 12.54
CA ASN A 55 9.14 -14.96 11.83
C ASN A 55 9.69 -15.12 10.41
N ARG A 56 10.99 -15.09 10.24
CA ARG A 56 11.62 -15.22 8.92
C ARG A 56 11.50 -16.63 8.39
N ILE A 57 11.05 -16.70 7.14
CA ILE A 57 11.28 -17.87 6.32
C ILE A 57 12.78 -17.89 6.04
N ASP A 58 13.49 -18.85 6.61
CA ASP A 58 14.89 -19.10 6.28
C ASP A 58 15.04 -19.27 4.77
N GLY A 59 15.84 -18.44 4.15
CA GLY A 59 16.05 -18.51 2.71
C GLY A 59 16.77 -17.32 2.12
N TYR A 60 17.11 -16.33 2.93
CA TYR A 60 17.78 -15.10 2.51
C TYR A 60 19.30 -15.12 2.65
N SER A 61 19.87 -16.31 2.90
CA SER A 61 21.32 -16.50 3.07
C SER A 61 22.15 -15.98 1.90
N ASP A 62 21.55 -15.86 0.71
CA ASP A 62 22.24 -15.36 -0.48
C ASP A 62 21.99 -13.85 -0.74
N GLY A 63 21.17 -13.21 0.10
CA GLY A 63 20.92 -11.77 0.06
C GLY A 63 20.17 -11.25 -1.15
N GLY A 64 19.79 -12.12 -2.11
CA GLY A 64 18.98 -11.76 -3.28
C GLY A 64 17.54 -12.28 -3.17
N TYR A 65 16.56 -11.53 -3.68
CA TYR A 65 15.14 -11.92 -3.66
C TYR A 65 14.32 -11.16 -4.70
N THR A 66 13.08 -11.62 -4.91
CA THR A 66 12.09 -10.93 -5.74
C THR A 66 10.82 -10.67 -4.95
N PHE A 67 10.10 -9.61 -5.32
CA PHE A 67 8.74 -9.37 -4.85
C PHE A 67 7.85 -8.79 -5.95
N LEU A 68 6.54 -9.02 -5.82
CA LEU A 68 5.56 -8.66 -6.82
C LEU A 68 4.67 -7.51 -6.32
N VAL A 69 4.41 -6.52 -7.18
CA VAL A 69 3.57 -5.36 -6.86
C VAL A 69 2.42 -5.26 -7.85
N GLY A 70 1.19 -5.11 -7.34
CA GLY A 70 -0.02 -4.84 -8.10
C GLY A 70 -0.78 -3.64 -7.56
N ALA A 71 -1.76 -3.13 -8.32
CA ALA A 71 -2.54 -1.96 -7.94
C ALA A 71 -3.98 -2.02 -8.46
N ASP A 72 -4.89 -1.37 -7.74
CA ASP A 72 -6.22 -1.01 -8.26
C ASP A 72 -6.96 -2.21 -8.87
N SER A 73 -7.06 -3.32 -8.14
CA SER A 73 -7.70 -4.55 -8.59
C SER A 73 -9.23 -4.47 -8.61
N HIS A 74 -9.82 -3.60 -7.78
CA HIS A 74 -11.26 -3.37 -7.67
C HIS A 74 -12.07 -4.67 -7.74
N VAL A 75 -11.73 -5.63 -6.88
CA VAL A 75 -12.42 -6.92 -6.80
C VAL A 75 -13.92 -6.70 -6.60
N THR A 76 -14.70 -7.44 -7.37
CA THR A 76 -16.15 -7.49 -7.29
C THR A 76 -16.60 -8.94 -7.15
N ASP A 77 -17.55 -9.40 -7.97
CA ASP A 77 -17.93 -10.83 -8.06
C ASP A 77 -16.81 -11.69 -8.66
N ASP A 78 -15.85 -11.07 -9.33
CA ASP A 78 -14.74 -11.70 -10.03
C ASP A 78 -13.42 -11.40 -9.33
N THR A 79 -12.74 -12.46 -8.91
CA THR A 79 -11.43 -12.43 -8.24
C THR A 79 -10.28 -12.83 -9.15
N GLY A 80 -10.57 -13.15 -10.44
CA GLY A 80 -9.63 -13.82 -11.32
C GLY A 80 -8.29 -13.11 -11.49
N ARG A 81 -8.27 -11.78 -11.59
CA ARG A 81 -7.00 -11.03 -11.69
C ARG A 81 -6.22 -11.02 -10.38
N MET A 82 -6.89 -10.92 -9.25
CA MET A 82 -6.23 -11.07 -7.95
C MET A 82 -5.66 -12.48 -7.80
N GLU A 83 -6.43 -13.51 -8.12
CA GLU A 83 -5.96 -14.89 -8.10
C GLU A 83 -4.77 -15.12 -9.05
N GLU A 84 -4.78 -14.50 -10.23
CA GLU A 84 -3.65 -14.58 -11.16
C GLU A 84 -2.39 -13.90 -10.60
N MET A 85 -2.50 -12.71 -9.98
CA MET A 85 -1.38 -12.07 -9.30
C MET A 85 -0.76 -13.00 -8.25
N LEU A 86 -1.60 -13.56 -7.38
CA LEU A 86 -1.16 -14.47 -6.31
C LEU A 86 -0.52 -15.75 -6.87
N GLN A 87 -1.07 -16.28 -8.01
CA GLN A 87 -0.51 -17.46 -8.67
C GLN A 87 0.85 -17.13 -9.31
N ILE A 88 0.96 -16.01 -10.00
CA ILE A 88 2.22 -15.55 -10.62
C ILE A 88 3.33 -15.46 -9.57
N GLY A 89 3.04 -14.85 -8.43
CA GLY A 89 4.03 -14.73 -7.37
C GLY A 89 4.39 -16.08 -6.75
N LEU A 90 3.41 -16.95 -6.52
CA LEU A 90 3.65 -18.29 -5.99
C LEU A 90 4.49 -19.14 -6.94
N ASP A 91 4.23 -19.08 -8.26
CA ASP A 91 4.96 -19.85 -9.26
C ASP A 91 6.41 -19.41 -9.43
N ASN A 92 6.71 -18.14 -9.14
CA ASN A 92 8.04 -17.58 -9.30
C ASN A 92 8.81 -17.44 -7.96
N ASP A 93 8.27 -17.96 -6.86
CA ASP A 93 8.88 -17.84 -5.53
C ASP A 93 9.12 -16.39 -5.09
N ASP A 94 8.24 -15.47 -5.52
CA ASP A 94 8.31 -14.10 -5.04
C ASP A 94 8.15 -14.09 -3.51
N MET A 95 9.05 -13.41 -2.82
CA MET A 95 9.14 -13.39 -1.37
C MET A 95 7.89 -12.87 -0.70
N PHE A 96 7.30 -11.82 -1.31
CA PHE A 96 6.03 -11.24 -0.87
C PHE A 96 5.30 -10.56 -2.03
N TYR A 97 4.06 -10.21 -1.75
CA TYR A 97 3.17 -9.49 -2.67
C TYR A 97 2.74 -8.18 -2.03
N ALA A 98 2.98 -7.06 -2.69
CA ALA A 98 2.47 -5.76 -2.29
C ALA A 98 1.29 -5.36 -3.19
N HIS A 99 0.26 -4.75 -2.61
CA HIS A 99 -0.87 -4.22 -3.36
C HIS A 99 -1.10 -2.74 -3.01
N LEU A 100 -1.18 -1.88 -4.02
CA LEU A 100 -1.17 -0.43 -3.85
C LEU A 100 -2.55 0.19 -3.60
N GLY A 101 -3.48 -0.57 -3.00
CA GLY A 101 -4.80 -0.08 -2.62
C GLY A 101 -5.86 -0.18 -3.73
N ASP A 102 -7.08 0.25 -3.42
CA ASP A 102 -8.27 0.03 -4.24
C ASP A 102 -8.43 -1.46 -4.57
N ILE A 103 -8.32 -2.29 -3.52
CA ILE A 103 -8.32 -3.76 -3.64
C ILE A 103 -9.70 -4.26 -4.05
N ALA A 104 -10.75 -3.75 -3.40
CA ALA A 104 -12.12 -4.14 -3.67
C ALA A 104 -13.06 -2.93 -3.72
N ASP A 105 -14.11 -3.01 -4.53
CA ASP A 105 -15.22 -2.08 -4.44
C ASP A 105 -16.00 -2.31 -3.13
N THR A 106 -16.52 -1.23 -2.54
CA THR A 106 -17.03 -1.23 -1.15
C THR A 106 -18.35 -1.98 -0.99
N LYS A 107 -18.30 -3.30 -1.00
CA LYS A 107 -19.40 -4.18 -0.60
C LYS A 107 -18.87 -5.37 0.18
N ALA A 108 -19.58 -5.74 1.24
CA ALA A 108 -19.18 -6.86 2.10
C ALA A 108 -18.97 -8.17 1.30
N GLU A 109 -19.82 -8.45 0.32
CA GLU A 109 -19.69 -9.65 -0.52
C GLU A 109 -18.39 -9.69 -1.33
N TYR A 110 -17.87 -8.54 -1.75
CA TYR A 110 -16.61 -8.45 -2.50
C TYR A 110 -15.40 -8.71 -1.61
N TYR A 111 -15.44 -8.20 -0.38
CA TYR A 111 -14.42 -8.53 0.64
C TYR A 111 -14.47 -10.00 1.05
N ILE A 112 -15.66 -10.61 1.11
CA ILE A 112 -15.79 -12.06 1.34
C ILE A 112 -15.18 -12.87 0.17
N ASN A 113 -15.37 -12.41 -1.07
CA ASN A 113 -14.78 -13.08 -2.23
C ASN A 113 -13.25 -12.90 -2.25
N LEU A 114 -12.77 -11.71 -1.92
CA LEU A 114 -11.34 -11.41 -1.76
C LEU A 114 -10.70 -12.30 -0.69
N ASP A 115 -11.32 -12.40 0.49
CA ASP A 115 -10.84 -13.24 1.59
C ASP A 115 -10.75 -14.72 1.19
N LYS A 116 -11.76 -15.24 0.49
CA LYS A 116 -11.71 -16.62 -0.05
C LYS A 116 -10.57 -16.81 -1.05
N ALA A 117 -10.33 -15.83 -1.92
CA ALA A 117 -9.23 -15.89 -2.87
C ALA A 117 -7.87 -15.89 -2.15
N ILE A 118 -7.66 -14.97 -1.20
CA ILE A 118 -6.45 -14.90 -0.40
C ILE A 118 -6.25 -16.21 0.39
N SER A 119 -7.29 -16.70 1.10
CA SER A 119 -7.23 -17.92 1.89
C SER A 119 -6.84 -19.15 1.06
N LYS A 120 -7.39 -19.29 -0.16
CA LYS A 120 -7.01 -20.35 -1.10
C LYS A 120 -5.51 -20.32 -1.44
N TYR A 121 -4.94 -19.14 -1.64
CA TYR A 121 -3.52 -19.00 -1.97
C TYR A 121 -2.62 -19.11 -0.73
N LYS A 122 -3.12 -18.75 0.42
CA LYS A 122 -2.51 -19.05 1.72
C LYS A 122 -2.25 -20.56 1.89
N GLU A 123 -3.28 -21.37 1.61
CA GLU A 123 -3.18 -22.83 1.67
C GLU A 123 -2.12 -23.36 0.69
N LYS A 124 -2.13 -22.89 -0.57
CA LYS A 124 -1.13 -23.28 -1.57
C LYS A 124 0.30 -22.88 -1.16
N PHE A 125 0.44 -21.71 -0.58
CA PHE A 125 1.72 -21.21 -0.08
C PHE A 125 2.27 -22.10 1.04
N LEU A 126 1.45 -22.44 2.03
CA LEU A 126 1.84 -23.38 3.09
C LEU A 126 2.20 -24.75 2.56
N GLN A 127 1.42 -25.26 1.60
CA GLN A 127 1.76 -26.53 0.96
C GLN A 127 3.14 -26.47 0.31
N LYS A 128 3.42 -25.41 -0.46
CA LYS A 128 4.71 -25.22 -1.14
C LYS A 128 5.87 -25.09 -0.14
N LEU A 129 5.65 -24.39 0.99
CA LEU A 129 6.66 -24.29 2.06
C LEU A 129 6.96 -25.68 2.66
N ASN A 130 5.94 -26.44 3.00
CA ASN A 130 6.12 -27.80 3.55
C ASN A 130 6.83 -28.73 2.55
N GLU A 131 6.56 -28.59 1.25
CA GLU A 131 7.27 -29.34 0.21
C GLU A 131 8.75 -28.95 0.08
N LYS A 132 9.08 -27.67 0.31
CA LYS A 132 10.47 -27.15 0.29
C LYS A 132 11.27 -27.49 1.53
N HIS A 133 10.63 -27.65 2.67
CA HIS A 133 11.25 -27.88 3.97
C HIS A 133 10.80 -29.18 4.63
N PRO A 134 11.04 -30.34 3.99
CA PRO A 134 10.57 -31.63 4.48
C PRO A 134 11.26 -32.09 5.76
N ASP A 135 12.40 -31.48 6.11
CA ASP A 135 13.23 -31.85 7.26
C ASP A 135 12.91 -31.08 8.54
N VAL A 136 11.92 -30.17 8.50
CA VAL A 136 11.46 -29.44 9.68
C VAL A 136 10.61 -30.39 10.55
N ASP A 137 10.85 -30.40 11.86
CA ASP A 137 10.09 -31.22 12.82
C ASP A 137 8.61 -30.79 12.84
N GLY A 138 7.78 -31.52 12.12
CA GLY A 138 6.36 -31.28 11.96
C GLY A 138 6.03 -30.38 10.75
N PRO A 139 4.74 -30.30 10.37
CA PRO A 139 4.32 -29.44 9.27
C PRO A 139 4.35 -27.96 9.68
N ILE A 140 4.86 -27.10 8.80
CA ILE A 140 4.75 -25.64 8.94
C ILE A 140 3.25 -25.26 8.88
N THR A 141 2.79 -24.48 9.84
CA THR A 141 1.40 -24.07 10.00
C THR A 141 1.23 -22.55 9.87
N TYR A 142 0.00 -22.05 9.96
CA TYR A 142 -0.28 -20.60 9.96
C TYR A 142 0.24 -19.88 11.21
N ASP A 143 0.50 -20.60 12.29
CA ASP A 143 1.07 -20.02 13.50
C ASP A 143 2.59 -19.82 13.38
N ASP A 144 3.23 -20.50 12.42
CA ASP A 144 4.67 -20.45 12.21
C ASP A 144 5.07 -19.41 11.15
N VAL A 145 4.17 -19.06 10.24
CA VAL A 145 4.47 -18.15 9.12
C VAL A 145 3.31 -17.22 8.83
N ILE A 146 3.62 -15.99 8.46
CA ILE A 146 2.65 -15.03 7.99
C ILE A 146 2.56 -15.13 6.46
N TYR A 147 1.33 -15.14 5.92
CA TYR A 147 1.15 -15.08 4.49
C TYR A 147 1.62 -13.72 3.95
N PRO A 148 2.59 -13.72 3.03
CA PRO A 148 3.33 -12.51 2.67
C PRO A 148 2.56 -11.60 1.70
N PHE A 149 1.35 -11.18 2.06
CA PHE A 149 0.54 -10.23 1.29
C PHE A 149 0.37 -8.91 2.05
N PHE A 150 0.93 -7.83 1.52
CA PHE A 150 1.05 -6.52 2.17
C PHE A 150 0.35 -5.43 1.36
N PRO A 151 -0.90 -5.07 1.70
CA PRO A 151 -1.60 -4.02 1.00
C PRO A 151 -1.43 -2.66 1.67
N VAL A 152 -1.44 -1.58 0.87
CA VAL A 152 -1.84 -0.25 1.33
C VAL A 152 -3.35 -0.10 1.14
N VAL A 153 -3.98 0.79 1.88
CA VAL A 153 -5.38 1.14 1.71
C VAL A 153 -5.54 2.16 0.60
N GLY A 154 -6.54 1.99 -0.28
CA GLY A 154 -6.91 2.92 -1.34
C GLY A 154 -8.19 3.70 -1.03
N ASN A 155 -8.53 4.67 -1.88
CA ASN A 155 -9.70 5.52 -1.63
C ASN A 155 -11.05 4.76 -1.82
N HIS A 156 -11.11 3.76 -2.69
CA HIS A 156 -12.28 2.91 -2.80
C HIS A 156 -12.43 2.00 -1.57
N ASP A 157 -11.36 1.59 -0.93
CA ASP A 157 -11.38 0.73 0.26
C ASP A 157 -11.96 1.43 1.50
N ILE A 158 -12.00 2.77 1.52
CA ILE A 158 -12.51 3.54 2.67
C ILE A 158 -13.88 4.18 2.45
N THR A 159 -14.39 4.22 1.21
CA THR A 159 -15.71 4.79 0.92
C THR A 159 -16.83 3.93 1.51
N HIS A 160 -18.00 4.54 1.79
CA HIS A 160 -19.19 3.83 2.28
C HIS A 160 -18.93 2.90 3.48
N ASN A 161 -18.10 3.32 4.44
CA ASN A 161 -17.67 2.53 5.59
C ASN A 161 -16.80 1.31 5.24
N GLY A 162 -16.13 1.34 4.09
CA GLY A 162 -15.26 0.25 3.62
C GLY A 162 -14.08 -0.02 4.54
N TRP A 163 -13.60 0.99 5.28
CA TRP A 163 -12.56 0.81 6.27
C TRP A 163 -12.82 -0.35 7.26
N ALA A 164 -14.06 -0.50 7.71
CA ALA A 164 -14.41 -1.59 8.61
C ALA A 164 -14.24 -2.98 7.96
N LEU A 165 -14.47 -3.09 6.65
CA LEU A 165 -14.25 -4.32 5.89
C LEU A 165 -12.76 -4.55 5.64
N TRP A 166 -12.05 -3.51 5.21
CA TRP A 166 -10.63 -3.55 4.92
C TRP A 166 -9.80 -3.89 6.16
N SER A 167 -10.02 -3.17 7.26
CA SER A 167 -9.28 -3.37 8.52
C SER A 167 -9.54 -4.72 9.17
N ASN A 168 -10.70 -5.33 8.93
CA ASN A 168 -10.98 -6.67 9.39
C ASN A 168 -10.12 -7.75 8.72
N LEU A 169 -9.66 -7.51 7.49
CA LEU A 169 -8.78 -8.44 6.77
C LEU A 169 -7.29 -8.12 6.96
N PHE A 170 -6.94 -6.83 6.95
CA PHE A 170 -5.56 -6.38 6.82
C PHE A 170 -5.03 -5.61 8.03
N HIS A 171 -5.90 -5.25 8.96
CA HIS A 171 -5.62 -4.62 10.25
C HIS A 171 -5.01 -3.22 10.16
N SER A 172 -3.79 -3.06 9.64
CA SER A 172 -3.02 -1.82 9.69
C SER A 172 -2.90 -1.14 8.33
N SER A 173 -3.21 0.16 8.26
CA SER A 173 -3.05 0.98 7.04
C SER A 173 -1.70 1.70 6.95
N PHE A 174 -0.98 1.76 8.07
CA PHE A 174 0.31 2.43 8.21
C PHE A 174 1.26 1.52 8.97
N TYR A 175 2.33 1.05 8.33
CA TYR A 175 3.25 0.07 8.90
C TYR A 175 4.55 -0.02 8.12
N GLU A 176 5.52 -0.71 8.69
CA GLU A 176 6.80 -1.02 8.09
C GLU A 176 7.24 -2.46 8.43
N PHE A 177 8.14 -2.99 7.65
CA PHE A 177 8.92 -4.17 8.00
C PHE A 177 10.31 -4.12 7.36
N ASN A 178 11.23 -4.93 7.88
CA ASN A 178 12.57 -5.07 7.36
C ASN A 178 12.84 -6.51 6.93
N ILE A 179 13.66 -6.67 5.90
CA ILE A 179 14.22 -7.95 5.51
C ILE A 179 15.71 -7.89 5.78
N GLU A 180 16.20 -8.73 6.67
CA GLU A 180 17.64 -8.87 6.90
C GLU A 180 18.28 -9.61 5.73
N VAL A 181 19.23 -8.97 5.10
CA VAL A 181 19.92 -9.49 3.92
C VAL A 181 21.35 -9.90 4.20
N ALA A 182 21.91 -9.41 5.30
CA ALA A 182 23.17 -9.80 5.88
C ALA A 182 23.17 -9.39 7.36
N GLU A 183 24.17 -9.82 8.13
CA GLU A 183 24.30 -9.46 9.54
C GLU A 183 24.21 -7.94 9.72
N ASN A 184 23.22 -7.48 10.50
CA ASN A 184 22.91 -6.07 10.76
C ASN A 184 22.68 -5.21 9.49
N THR A 185 22.30 -5.83 8.39
CA THR A 185 22.01 -5.14 7.12
C THR A 185 20.61 -5.52 6.63
N TYR A 186 19.80 -4.51 6.37
CA TYR A 186 18.38 -4.68 6.09
C TYR A 186 17.96 -3.94 4.81
N ASP A 187 16.97 -4.48 4.12
CA ASP A 187 16.14 -3.73 3.19
C ASP A 187 14.84 -3.35 3.90
N HIS A 188 14.45 -2.09 3.78
CA HIS A 188 13.37 -1.46 4.53
C HIS A 188 12.14 -1.21 3.65
N PHE A 189 10.96 -1.61 4.13
CA PHE A 189 9.68 -1.53 3.42
C PHE A 189 8.69 -0.70 4.23
N ILE A 190 8.23 0.43 3.66
CA ILE A 190 7.36 1.42 4.32
C ILE A 190 6.03 1.49 3.58
N PHE A 191 4.93 1.32 4.30
CA PHE A 191 3.56 1.35 3.79
C PHE A 191 2.81 2.54 4.40
N LEU A 192 2.41 3.51 3.54
CA LEU A 192 1.80 4.76 3.95
C LEU A 192 0.30 4.78 3.66
N ASP A 193 -0.51 5.23 4.62
CA ASP A 193 -1.93 5.50 4.41
C ASP A 193 -2.12 6.84 3.69
N SER A 194 -2.41 6.78 2.42
CA SER A 194 -2.70 7.95 1.57
C SER A 194 -4.09 7.90 0.93
N ALA A 195 -4.95 6.98 1.36
CA ALA A 195 -6.26 6.73 0.76
C ALA A 195 -7.16 7.97 0.67
N SER A 196 -7.05 8.87 1.63
CA SER A 196 -7.82 10.12 1.66
C SER A 196 -7.20 11.25 0.80
N GLY A 197 -6.10 11.00 0.08
CA GLY A 197 -5.34 12.05 -0.61
C GLY A 197 -4.58 12.96 0.34
N THR A 198 -4.32 12.49 1.54
CA THR A 198 -3.53 13.15 2.58
C THR A 198 -2.94 12.09 3.51
N LEU A 199 -1.80 12.38 4.11
CA LEU A 199 -1.21 11.55 5.18
C LEU A 199 -1.87 11.82 6.55
N GLY A 200 -2.50 12.99 6.72
CA GLY A 200 -2.99 13.46 8.00
C GLY A 200 -1.87 13.90 8.95
N GLU A 201 -2.24 14.62 10.00
CA GLU A 201 -1.28 15.19 10.95
C GLU A 201 -0.57 14.09 11.75
N THR A 202 -1.33 13.10 12.24
CA THR A 202 -0.77 12.01 13.05
C THR A 202 0.34 11.24 12.31
N GLN A 203 0.13 10.90 11.04
CA GLN A 203 1.13 10.18 10.26
C GLN A 203 2.35 11.04 9.96
N ILE A 204 2.14 12.33 9.62
CA ILE A 204 3.23 13.29 9.41
C ILE A 204 4.06 13.42 10.68
N ASP A 205 3.44 13.59 11.85
CA ASP A 205 4.14 13.72 13.13
C ASP A 205 4.97 12.47 13.46
N LEU A 206 4.43 11.28 13.22
CA LEU A 206 5.16 10.02 13.41
C LEU A 206 6.39 9.91 12.48
N ILE A 207 6.24 10.33 11.21
CA ILE A 207 7.34 10.38 10.25
C ILE A 207 8.40 11.41 10.69
N GLU A 208 7.99 12.61 11.11
CA GLU A 208 8.90 13.65 11.60
C GLU A 208 9.66 13.23 12.87
N GLN A 209 9.03 12.40 13.73
CA GLN A 209 9.68 11.81 14.91
C GLN A 209 10.67 10.69 14.56
N GLY A 210 10.77 10.29 13.30
CA GLY A 210 11.72 9.29 12.83
C GLY A 210 11.29 7.84 13.12
N ILE A 211 10.01 7.59 13.37
CA ILE A 211 9.51 6.23 13.65
C ILE A 211 9.82 5.27 12.50
N LEU A 212 9.80 5.78 11.25
CA LEU A 212 10.09 5.01 10.04
C LEU A 212 11.54 5.19 9.53
N ASP A 213 12.45 5.73 10.32
CA ASP A 213 13.82 5.98 9.85
C ASP A 213 14.68 4.70 9.81
N GLY A 214 14.16 3.57 10.31
CA GLY A 214 14.77 2.23 10.18
C GLY A 214 16.11 2.03 10.92
N ASN A 215 16.67 3.08 11.51
CA ASN A 215 18.00 3.08 12.10
C ASN A 215 17.95 2.98 13.62
N SER A 216 17.54 1.86 14.17
CA SER A 216 17.71 1.58 15.59
C SER A 216 18.94 0.69 15.82
N ASN A 217 19.86 1.16 16.66
CA ASN A 217 20.97 0.35 17.20
C ASN A 217 22.14 -0.03 16.26
N GLY A 218 22.48 0.79 15.27
CA GLY A 218 23.65 0.54 14.40
C GLY A 218 23.35 -0.38 13.22
N GLU A 219 22.10 -0.65 12.95
CA GLU A 219 21.60 -1.33 11.77
C GLU A 219 21.87 -0.50 10.51
N ARG A 220 22.23 -1.17 9.42
CA ARG A 220 22.44 -0.55 8.12
C ARG A 220 21.25 -0.82 7.21
N ILE A 221 20.56 0.22 6.78
CA ILE A 221 19.57 0.10 5.69
C ILE A 221 20.33 0.12 4.35
N ARG A 222 20.12 -0.92 3.54
CA ARG A 222 20.70 -1.09 2.20
C ARG A 222 19.83 -0.46 1.13
N ASN A 223 18.53 -0.82 1.12
CA ASN A 223 17.51 -0.27 0.23
C ASN A 223 16.29 0.17 1.04
N THR A 224 15.56 1.17 0.57
CA THR A 224 14.28 1.58 1.11
C THR A 224 13.23 1.59 0.01
N PHE A 225 12.14 0.85 0.23
CA PHE A 225 10.99 0.78 -0.68
C PHE A 225 9.78 1.40 0.00
N VAL A 226 9.08 2.30 -0.68
CA VAL A 226 7.90 2.98 -0.14
C VAL A 226 6.68 2.64 -0.98
N PHE A 227 5.59 2.28 -0.33
CA PHE A 227 4.32 1.91 -0.96
C PHE A 227 3.23 2.88 -0.52
N THR A 228 2.54 3.47 -1.49
CA THR A 228 1.45 4.42 -1.26
C THR A 228 0.39 4.26 -2.34
N HIS A 229 -0.87 4.54 -2.03
CA HIS A 229 -1.91 4.48 -3.04
C HIS A 229 -1.92 5.73 -3.92
N THR A 230 -2.01 6.91 -3.30
CA THR A 230 -2.15 8.19 -4.01
C THR A 230 -0.88 8.57 -4.75
N ASN A 231 -1.02 8.89 -6.04
CA ASN A 231 0.11 9.33 -6.86
C ASN A 231 0.58 10.73 -6.45
N ILE A 232 1.88 10.88 -6.23
CA ILE A 232 2.52 12.11 -5.74
C ILE A 232 2.56 13.20 -6.81
N PHE A 233 2.67 12.81 -8.08
CA PHE A 233 2.80 13.74 -9.22
C PHE A 233 1.48 14.01 -9.94
N ARG A 234 0.36 13.63 -9.35
CA ARG A 234 -0.94 13.87 -9.96
C ARG A 234 -1.25 15.36 -10.00
N PRO A 235 -1.66 15.91 -11.18
CA PRO A 235 -2.04 17.30 -11.26
C PRO A 235 -3.28 17.58 -10.40
N SER A 236 -3.22 18.63 -9.57
CA SER A 236 -4.33 19.09 -8.71
C SER A 236 -5.56 19.58 -9.49
N SER A 237 -5.50 19.67 -10.82
CA SER A 237 -6.61 20.07 -11.68
C SER A 237 -7.75 19.03 -11.78
N LEU A 238 -7.52 17.79 -11.34
CA LEU A 238 -8.56 16.76 -11.24
C LEU A 238 -9.17 16.82 -9.82
N GLN A 239 -9.95 17.84 -9.57
CA GLN A 239 -10.38 18.36 -8.27
C GLN A 239 -11.25 17.42 -7.40
N PHE A 240 -11.67 16.28 -7.87
CA PHE A 240 -12.59 15.39 -7.13
C PHE A 240 -11.96 14.06 -6.73
N ALA A 241 -10.70 13.88 -7.00
CA ALA A 241 -9.99 12.66 -6.64
C ALA A 241 -8.95 12.96 -5.56
N SER A 242 -8.71 11.98 -4.71
CA SER A 242 -7.69 12.04 -3.68
C SER A 242 -6.34 12.50 -4.27
N THR A 243 -5.86 13.65 -3.85
CA THR A 243 -4.57 14.23 -4.27
C THR A 243 -3.94 14.94 -3.10
N PHE A 244 -2.65 14.77 -2.94
CA PHE A 244 -1.89 15.50 -1.93
C PHE A 244 -1.95 17.02 -2.16
N THR A 245 -1.89 17.78 -1.09
CA THR A 245 -1.59 19.21 -1.16
C THR A 245 -0.17 19.43 -1.69
N ARG A 246 0.15 20.65 -2.09
CA ARG A 246 1.53 20.97 -2.51
C ARG A 246 2.51 20.81 -1.35
N GLU A 247 2.10 21.20 -0.17
CA GLU A 247 2.87 21.14 1.06
C GLU A 247 3.20 19.67 1.40
N GLU A 248 2.20 18.78 1.38
CA GLU A 248 2.41 17.34 1.58
C GLU A 248 3.27 16.73 0.48
N THR A 249 3.08 17.15 -0.77
CA THR A 249 3.92 16.70 -1.88
C THR A 249 5.39 17.05 -1.64
N PHE A 250 5.69 18.30 -1.24
CA PHE A 250 7.05 18.69 -0.90
C PHE A 250 7.60 17.98 0.32
N PHE A 251 6.77 17.79 1.35
CA PHE A 251 7.13 17.00 2.53
C PHE A 251 7.55 15.58 2.12
N LEU A 252 6.71 14.88 1.36
CA LEU A 252 6.98 13.52 0.91
C LEU A 252 8.25 13.42 0.05
N LEU A 253 8.42 14.31 -0.95
CA LEU A 253 9.61 14.32 -1.78
C LEU A 253 10.90 14.52 -0.98
N ASN A 254 10.86 15.38 0.06
CA ASN A 254 11.99 15.57 0.96
C ASN A 254 12.23 14.36 1.85
N GLN A 255 11.16 13.75 2.37
CA GLN A 255 11.24 12.59 3.25
C GLN A 255 11.78 11.37 2.51
N PHE A 256 11.34 11.11 1.29
CA PHE A 256 11.87 10.00 0.47
C PHE A 256 13.36 10.17 0.16
N ARG A 257 13.82 11.39 -0.03
CA ARG A 257 15.25 11.66 -0.16
C ARG A 257 16.00 11.44 1.16
N LYS A 258 15.41 11.85 2.30
CA LYS A 258 15.99 11.63 3.64
C LYS A 258 16.13 10.12 3.93
N TRP A 259 15.13 9.32 3.57
CA TRP A 259 15.16 7.86 3.69
C TRP A 259 16.07 7.18 2.66
N ASN A 260 16.63 7.94 1.71
CA ASN A 260 17.36 7.39 0.56
C ASN A 260 16.54 6.33 -0.19
N ALA A 261 15.24 6.61 -0.40
CA ALA A 261 14.31 5.68 -1.02
C ALA A 261 14.81 5.23 -2.40
N THR A 262 14.87 3.92 -2.61
CA THR A 262 15.26 3.29 -3.87
C THR A 262 14.12 3.38 -4.88
N ILE A 263 12.93 2.95 -4.46
CA ILE A 263 11.71 3.02 -5.28
C ILE A 263 10.53 3.46 -4.41
N VAL A 264 9.70 4.35 -4.94
CA VAL A 264 8.37 4.70 -4.42
C VAL A 264 7.31 4.19 -5.39
N PHE A 265 6.42 3.33 -4.91
CA PHE A 265 5.34 2.76 -5.70
C PHE A 265 4.03 3.50 -5.43
N CYS A 266 3.28 3.81 -6.51
CA CYS A 266 1.98 4.48 -6.47
C CYS A 266 0.97 3.74 -7.34
N GLY A 267 -0.32 3.80 -6.95
CA GLY A 267 -1.47 3.35 -7.74
C GLY A 267 -2.37 4.52 -8.18
N HIS A 268 -3.69 4.35 -8.06
CA HIS A 268 -4.74 5.37 -8.12
C HIS A 268 -5.01 6.01 -9.49
N VAL A 269 -4.00 6.20 -10.32
CA VAL A 269 -4.14 6.90 -11.61
C VAL A 269 -4.55 5.95 -12.74
N HIS A 270 -4.42 4.64 -12.52
CA HIS A 270 -4.71 3.60 -13.50
C HIS A 270 -3.94 3.77 -14.82
N LYS A 271 -2.74 4.27 -14.73
CA LYS A 271 -1.88 4.50 -15.89
C LYS A 271 -0.43 4.38 -15.51
N TRP A 272 0.30 3.59 -16.27
CA TRP A 272 1.74 3.45 -16.11
C TRP A 272 2.48 4.78 -16.25
N ASP A 273 3.35 5.03 -15.30
CA ASP A 273 4.32 6.12 -15.35
C ASP A 273 5.57 5.72 -14.57
N ASP A 274 6.74 5.98 -15.13
CA ASP A 274 8.02 5.78 -14.48
C ASP A 274 8.85 7.04 -14.60
N ARG A 275 9.45 7.46 -13.51
CA ARG A 275 10.30 8.65 -13.49
C ARG A 275 11.31 8.61 -12.37
N VAL A 276 12.39 9.33 -12.57
CA VAL A 276 13.40 9.59 -11.52
C VAL A 276 13.33 11.06 -11.13
N TYR A 277 13.20 11.33 -9.84
CA TYR A 277 13.24 12.68 -9.31
C TYR A 277 14.02 12.71 -7.99
N GLY A 278 14.99 13.63 -7.89
CA GLY A 278 15.81 13.77 -6.69
C GLY A 278 16.66 12.53 -6.33
N GLY A 279 16.95 11.67 -7.29
CA GLY A 279 17.67 10.41 -7.09
C GLY A 279 16.79 9.23 -6.70
N VAL A 280 15.48 9.43 -6.53
CA VAL A 280 14.49 8.41 -6.18
C VAL A 280 13.74 7.99 -7.44
N THR A 281 13.52 6.69 -7.62
CA THR A 281 12.66 6.14 -8.68
C THR A 281 11.20 6.11 -8.20
N TYR A 282 10.28 6.58 -9.05
CA TYR A 282 8.85 6.56 -8.79
C TYR A 282 8.16 5.72 -9.86
N LEU A 283 7.46 4.68 -9.45
CA LEU A 283 6.69 3.81 -10.32
C LEU A 283 5.20 3.95 -9.99
N THR A 284 4.42 4.41 -10.97
CA THR A 284 2.96 4.39 -10.89
C THR A 284 2.45 3.24 -11.73
N LEU A 285 1.70 2.34 -11.11
CA LEU A 285 1.24 1.13 -11.76
C LEU A 285 -0.06 1.36 -12.53
N ASP A 286 -0.25 0.57 -13.59
CA ASP A 286 -1.53 0.40 -14.23
C ASP A 286 -2.52 -0.35 -13.31
N SER A 287 -3.80 -0.11 -13.52
CA SER A 287 -4.86 -0.81 -12.79
C SER A 287 -5.00 -2.26 -13.24
N MET A 288 -5.08 -3.17 -12.30
CA MET A 288 -5.52 -4.54 -12.52
C MET A 288 -7.04 -4.60 -12.79
N CYS A 289 -7.78 -3.48 -12.63
CA CYS A 289 -9.21 -3.40 -12.80
C CYS A 289 -9.61 -3.57 -14.26
N GLU A 290 -10.54 -4.49 -14.49
CA GLU A 290 -11.05 -4.81 -15.81
C GLU A 290 -11.83 -3.66 -16.48
N LYS A 291 -12.48 -2.79 -15.70
CA LYS A 291 -13.20 -1.63 -16.23
C LYS A 291 -12.30 -0.68 -17.00
N ASN A 292 -11.04 -0.57 -16.55
CA ASN A 292 -10.06 0.34 -17.13
C ASN A 292 -9.07 -0.37 -18.07
N SER A 293 -8.89 -1.66 -17.86
CA SER A 293 -7.95 -2.49 -18.62
C SER A 293 -8.59 -3.87 -18.86
N PRO A 294 -9.60 -3.97 -19.76
CA PRO A 294 -10.35 -5.22 -19.97
C PRO A 294 -9.52 -6.32 -20.65
N GLU A 295 -8.49 -5.94 -21.38
CA GLU A 295 -7.62 -6.87 -22.10
C GLU A 295 -6.40 -7.28 -21.28
N PRO A 296 -5.79 -8.43 -21.54
CA PRO A 296 -4.52 -8.83 -20.94
C PRO A 296 -3.42 -7.79 -21.16
N GLY A 297 -2.62 -7.53 -20.14
CA GLY A 297 -1.55 -6.54 -20.23
C GLY A 297 -0.55 -6.60 -19.07
N ASP A 298 0.39 -5.70 -19.09
CA ASP A 298 1.49 -5.63 -18.14
C ASP A 298 1.09 -4.76 -16.94
N TYR A 299 0.32 -5.33 -16.03
CA TYR A 299 -0.29 -4.62 -14.90
C TYR A 299 0.47 -4.79 -13.59
N LEU A 300 1.39 -5.74 -13.51
CA LEU A 300 2.19 -5.99 -12.32
C LEU A 300 3.63 -5.54 -12.55
N VAL A 301 4.33 -5.31 -11.45
CA VAL A 301 5.78 -5.08 -11.44
C VAL A 301 6.43 -6.13 -10.57
N ARG A 302 7.42 -6.86 -11.10
CA ARG A 302 8.34 -7.66 -10.29
C ARG A 302 9.62 -6.90 -10.06
N VAL A 303 10.02 -6.82 -8.82
CA VAL A 303 11.29 -6.21 -8.41
C VAL A 303 12.27 -7.32 -8.08
N HIS A 304 13.48 -7.19 -8.58
CA HIS A 304 14.61 -8.05 -8.29
C HIS A 304 15.61 -7.26 -7.45
N VAL A 305 15.98 -7.80 -6.31
CA VAL A 305 17.01 -7.27 -5.45
C VAL A 305 18.15 -8.30 -5.40
N ASP A 306 19.29 -7.91 -5.93
CA ASP A 306 20.45 -8.80 -5.96
C ASP A 306 21.16 -8.88 -4.61
N ALA A 307 22.04 -9.84 -4.45
CA ALA A 307 22.82 -10.06 -3.23
C ALA A 307 23.66 -8.84 -2.82
N ASP A 308 24.16 -8.08 -3.77
CA ASP A 308 24.93 -6.85 -3.55
C ASP A 308 24.04 -5.61 -3.33
N GLY A 309 22.70 -5.77 -3.41
CA GLY A 309 21.70 -4.72 -3.21
C GLY A 309 21.35 -3.94 -4.47
N ALA A 310 21.81 -4.35 -5.65
CA ALA A 310 21.34 -3.77 -6.89
C ALA A 310 19.85 -4.09 -7.12
N VAL A 311 19.09 -3.08 -7.51
CA VAL A 311 17.65 -3.19 -7.71
C VAL A 311 17.30 -3.00 -9.17
N THR A 312 16.60 -3.96 -9.73
CA THR A 312 16.01 -3.90 -11.07
C THR A 312 14.53 -4.24 -11.00
N TRP A 313 13.78 -3.92 -12.02
CA TRP A 313 12.36 -4.24 -12.08
C TRP A 313 11.92 -4.52 -13.51
N GLU A 314 10.86 -5.33 -13.65
CA GLU A 314 10.21 -5.64 -14.90
C GLU A 314 8.69 -5.55 -14.79
N ARG A 315 8.03 -5.25 -15.90
CA ARG A 315 6.56 -5.33 -15.99
C ARG A 315 6.15 -6.75 -16.29
N VAL A 316 5.23 -7.27 -15.49
CA VAL A 316 4.74 -8.64 -15.60
C VAL A 316 3.35 -8.66 -16.21
N ARG A 317 3.21 -9.45 -17.27
CA ARG A 317 1.96 -9.57 -18.01
C ARG A 317 0.96 -10.45 -17.27
N MET A 318 -0.27 -9.94 -17.16
CA MET A 318 -1.45 -10.70 -16.77
C MET A 318 -2.21 -11.16 -18.01
N ASN A 319 -2.70 -12.39 -17.97
CA ASN A 319 -3.41 -13.04 -19.09
C ASN A 319 -4.91 -13.22 -18.80
N TYR A 320 -5.33 -13.06 -17.55
CA TYR A 320 -6.72 -13.23 -17.19
C TYR A 320 -7.60 -12.18 -17.87
N THR A 321 -8.61 -12.68 -18.55
CA THR A 321 -9.69 -11.86 -19.14
C THR A 321 -11.03 -12.37 -18.63
N LYS A 322 -11.83 -11.47 -18.07
CA LYS A 322 -13.16 -11.82 -17.58
C LYS A 322 -14.04 -12.39 -18.67
N LYS A 323 -14.66 -13.51 -18.41
CA LYS A 323 -15.67 -14.06 -19.31
C LYS A 323 -16.89 -13.14 -19.31
N LYS A 324 -17.25 -12.59 -20.47
CA LYS A 324 -18.53 -11.86 -20.62
C LYS A 324 -19.67 -12.79 -20.21
N LYS A 325 -20.44 -12.38 -19.20
CA LYS A 325 -21.67 -13.08 -18.80
C LYS A 325 -22.72 -12.95 -19.89
#